data_10deda14d21970f2248ecd3c66280b45
#
_entry.id   10deda14d21970f2248ecd3c66280b45
#
_cell.length_a   1.000
_cell.length_b   1.000
_cell.length_c   1.000
_cell.angle_alpha   90.00
_cell.angle_beta   90.00
_cell.angle_gamma   90.00
#
_symmetry.space_group_name_H-M   'P 1'
#
loop_
_entity.id
_entity.type
_entity.pdbx_description
1 polymer ?
#
loop_
_entity_poly.entity_id
_entity_poly.type
_entity_poly.pdbx_seq_one_letter_code
_entity_poly.pdbx_strand_id
1 'polypeptide(L)'
;ADRLKAIFEERGERIQFTPVNKTLHEGYADNLLKCCFFTDHQIFDRFHKYNLKSDRARNGKVALTLKELSEFNVGDYVVHMDHGVGTFGGLVRVQKGNSMQEVIKLIYKNNDVVFVSIHSLHKVSKYKGKEGEPPRINKLGSGAWENLKERTKGKIKDIARDLIKLYAKRQQEQ
;
A
#
# COMPACT_ATOMS: atom_id res chain seq x y z
N ALA A 1 -21.13 20.81 6.36
CA ALA A 1 -21.45 22.09 6.99
C ALA A 1 -22.65 21.94 7.92
N ASP A 2 -23.83 21.46 7.46
CA ASP A 2 -25.07 21.40 8.20
C ASP A 2 -25.04 20.50 9.42
N ARG A 3 -24.37 19.34 9.31
CA ARG A 3 -24.17 18.43 10.45
C ARG A 3 -23.33 19.06 11.58
N LEU A 4 -22.36 19.89 11.24
CA LEU A 4 -21.55 20.58 12.24
C LEU A 4 -22.39 21.63 12.97
N LYS A 5 -23.19 22.40 12.24
CA LYS A 5 -24.13 23.38 12.84
C LYS A 5 -25.11 22.70 13.79
N ALA A 6 -25.72 21.59 13.36
CA ALA A 6 -26.66 20.85 14.20
C ALA A 6 -26.01 20.35 15.52
N ILE A 7 -24.78 19.86 15.48
CA ILE A 7 -24.05 19.41 16.69
C ILE A 7 -23.83 20.56 17.67
N PHE A 8 -23.48 21.75 17.20
CA PHE A 8 -23.28 22.91 18.07
C PHE A 8 -24.60 23.48 18.59
N GLU A 9 -25.65 23.49 17.79
CA GLU A 9 -27.01 23.89 18.22
C GLU A 9 -27.54 22.96 19.32
N GLU A 10 -27.35 21.64 19.22
CA GLU A 10 -27.72 20.69 20.28
C GLU A 10 -26.96 20.95 21.61
N ARG A 11 -25.78 21.54 21.54
CA ARG A 11 -25.00 21.92 22.72
C ARG A 11 -25.26 23.33 23.21
N GLY A 12 -26.21 24.06 22.57
CA GLY A 12 -26.52 25.44 22.90
C GLY A 12 -25.43 26.45 22.51
N GLU A 13 -24.47 26.04 21.67
CA GLU A 13 -23.37 26.88 21.22
C GLU A 13 -23.58 27.31 19.76
N ARG A 14 -23.13 28.52 19.43
CA ARG A 14 -23.12 29.01 18.05
C ARG A 14 -21.70 29.10 17.54
N ILE A 15 -21.43 28.39 16.47
CA ILE A 15 -20.10 28.45 15.79
C ILE A 15 -20.26 29.22 14.46
N GLN A 16 -19.34 30.14 14.21
CA GLN A 16 -19.23 30.80 12.92
C GLN A 16 -18.07 30.20 12.14
N PHE A 17 -18.34 29.63 10.98
CA PHE A 17 -17.33 29.14 10.07
C PHE A 17 -17.79 29.28 8.62
N THR A 18 -16.84 29.38 7.72
CA THR A 18 -17.08 29.43 6.28
C THR A 18 -16.73 28.08 5.67
N PRO A 19 -17.71 27.34 5.11
CA PRO A 19 -17.40 26.08 4.42
C PRO A 19 -16.68 26.37 3.11
N VAL A 20 -15.54 25.68 2.89
CA VAL A 20 -14.77 25.77 1.66
C VAL A 20 -14.74 24.42 0.98
N ASN A 21 -15.18 24.35 -0.28
CA ASN A 21 -15.19 23.12 -1.06
C ASN A 21 -13.84 22.95 -1.78
N LYS A 22 -12.80 22.74 -0.99
CA LYS A 22 -11.43 22.47 -1.44
C LYS A 22 -10.86 21.30 -0.64
N THR A 23 -10.06 20.50 -1.28
CA THR A 23 -9.38 19.37 -0.63
C THR A 23 -8.08 19.85 0.01
N LEU A 24 -7.99 19.73 1.32
CA LEU A 24 -6.77 19.93 2.09
C LEU A 24 -6.34 18.60 2.69
N HIS A 25 -5.04 18.34 2.72
CA HIS A 25 -4.49 17.13 3.32
C HIS A 25 -4.62 17.17 4.84
N GLU A 26 -4.37 18.35 5.42
CA GLU A 26 -4.41 18.60 6.87
C GLU A 26 -4.81 20.06 7.11
N GLY A 27 -5.52 20.32 8.21
CA GLY A 27 -5.85 21.67 8.62
C GLY A 27 -4.65 22.33 9.31
N TYR A 28 -4.65 23.65 9.32
CA TYR A 28 -3.60 24.45 9.93
C TYR A 28 -4.17 25.77 10.51
N ALA A 29 -3.40 26.38 11.40
CA ALA A 29 -3.67 27.70 11.94
C ALA A 29 -2.73 28.72 11.34
N ASP A 30 -3.29 29.79 10.79
CA ASP A 30 -2.52 30.94 10.31
C ASP A 30 -2.57 32.06 11.34
N ASN A 31 -1.44 32.31 12.00
CA ASN A 31 -1.34 33.31 13.06
C ASN A 31 -1.31 34.76 12.52
N LEU A 32 -0.94 34.95 11.26
CA LEU A 32 -0.92 36.28 10.63
C LEU A 32 -2.34 36.70 10.23
N LEU A 33 -3.05 35.79 9.60
CA LEU A 33 -4.45 36.01 9.17
C LEU A 33 -5.44 35.75 10.31
N LYS A 34 -5.00 35.27 11.48
CA LYS A 34 -5.82 34.88 12.65
C LYS A 34 -6.98 33.98 12.27
N CYS A 35 -6.74 33.01 11.40
CA CYS A 35 -7.74 32.04 10.97
C CYS A 35 -7.22 30.59 11.15
N CYS A 36 -8.18 29.70 11.35
CA CYS A 36 -7.91 28.27 11.47
C CYS A 36 -8.65 27.52 10.35
N PHE A 37 -7.97 26.57 9.76
CA PHE A 37 -8.54 25.67 8.76
C PHE A 37 -8.64 24.29 9.35
N PHE A 38 -9.83 23.69 9.29
CA PHE A 38 -10.09 22.33 9.75
C PHE A 38 -10.60 21.49 8.61
N THR A 39 -10.13 20.27 8.49
CA THR A 39 -10.66 19.30 7.53
C THR A 39 -11.73 18.43 8.17
N ASP A 40 -12.63 17.90 7.36
CA ASP A 40 -13.65 16.93 7.80
C ASP A 40 -13.05 15.75 8.55
N HIS A 41 -11.87 15.31 8.10
CA HIS A 41 -11.15 14.17 8.71
C HIS A 41 -10.74 14.48 10.15
N GLN A 42 -10.29 15.71 10.42
CA GLN A 42 -9.90 16.13 11.77
C GLN A 42 -11.11 16.33 12.68
N ILE A 43 -12.18 16.93 12.15
CA ILE A 43 -13.37 17.24 12.96
C ILE A 43 -14.14 15.96 13.33
N PHE A 44 -14.25 15.00 12.41
CA PHE A 44 -15.07 13.81 12.59
C PHE A 44 -14.27 12.54 12.87
N ASP A 45 -12.97 12.67 13.14
CA ASP A 45 -12.04 11.54 13.33
C ASP A 45 -12.15 10.48 12.21
N ARG A 46 -12.54 10.94 11.04
CA ARG A 46 -12.61 10.11 9.84
C ARG A 46 -11.23 10.02 9.21
N PHE A 47 -10.27 9.57 9.96
CA PHE A 47 -9.02 9.18 9.37
C PHE A 47 -9.29 8.02 8.40
N HIS A 48 -9.34 8.32 7.13
CA HIS A 48 -8.80 7.38 6.18
C HIS A 48 -7.33 7.26 6.57
N LYS A 49 -7.07 6.28 7.43
CA LYS A 49 -5.71 5.89 7.78
C LYS A 49 -5.05 5.36 6.51
N TYR A 50 -4.69 6.25 5.61
CA TYR A 50 -3.53 6.04 4.78
C TYR A 50 -2.31 6.17 5.69
N ASN A 51 -2.30 5.40 6.75
CA ASN A 51 -1.13 5.13 7.53
C ASN A 51 -0.29 4.19 6.69
N LEU A 52 0.53 4.76 5.83
CA LEU A 52 1.66 4.06 5.21
C LEU A 52 2.44 3.23 6.25
N LYS A 53 2.43 3.65 7.52
CA LYS A 53 3.01 2.89 8.64
C LYS A 53 2.15 1.71 9.08
N SER A 54 0.82 1.79 9.07
CA SER A 54 -0.04 0.67 9.52
C SER A 54 -0.22 -0.39 8.44
N ASP A 55 -0.22 -0.01 7.16
CA ASP A 55 -0.23 -0.98 6.07
C ASP A 55 1.13 -1.70 5.93
N ARG A 56 2.23 -1.04 6.26
CA ARG A 56 3.54 -1.68 6.42
C ARG A 56 3.54 -2.73 7.53
N ALA A 57 2.92 -2.44 8.67
CA ALA A 57 2.83 -3.37 9.79
C ALA A 57 1.81 -4.50 9.56
N ARG A 58 0.68 -4.22 8.91
CA ARG A 58 -0.37 -5.21 8.65
C ARG A 58 -0.04 -6.18 7.52
N ASN A 59 0.67 -5.74 6.50
CA ASN A 59 0.94 -6.57 5.33
C ASN A 59 2.32 -7.24 5.36
N GLY A 60 3.17 -6.95 6.34
CA GLY A 60 4.53 -7.51 6.41
C GLY A 60 5.36 -7.28 5.13
N LYS A 61 4.85 -6.47 4.21
CA LYS A 61 5.44 -6.24 2.91
C LYS A 61 6.12 -4.88 2.89
N VAL A 62 7.40 -4.92 2.65
CA VAL A 62 8.18 -3.74 2.28
C VAL A 62 7.71 -3.33 0.88
N ALA A 63 6.64 -2.52 0.82
CA ALA A 63 6.27 -1.86 -0.42
C ALA A 63 7.44 -0.99 -0.86
N LEU A 64 7.80 -1.07 -2.13
CA LEU A 64 8.81 -0.20 -2.72
C LEU A 64 8.41 1.25 -2.57
N THR A 65 9.33 2.05 -2.05
CA THR A 65 9.22 3.51 -2.08
C THR A 65 9.80 4.04 -3.40
N LEU A 66 9.44 5.26 -3.80
CA LEU A 66 10.04 5.91 -4.97
C LEU A 66 11.57 6.02 -4.86
N LYS A 67 12.09 6.16 -3.63
CA LYS A 67 13.53 6.20 -3.37
C LYS A 67 14.19 4.85 -3.66
N GLU A 68 13.59 3.78 -3.18
CA GLU A 68 14.10 2.42 -3.44
C GLU A 68 13.98 2.03 -4.91
N LEU A 69 12.95 2.56 -5.62
CA LEU A 69 12.82 2.34 -7.05
C LEU A 69 13.98 2.94 -7.86
N SER A 70 14.53 4.07 -7.42
CA SER A 70 15.70 4.70 -8.07
C SER A 70 16.99 3.90 -7.89
N GLU A 71 17.03 2.99 -6.93
CA GLU A 71 18.18 2.12 -6.65
C GLU A 71 18.14 0.80 -7.46
N PHE A 72 17.05 0.56 -8.23
CA PHE A 72 16.93 -0.64 -9.04
C PHE A 72 17.70 -0.52 -10.35
N ASN A 73 18.42 -1.58 -10.68
CA ASN A 73 19.03 -1.76 -11.99
C ASN A 73 18.14 -2.61 -12.89
N VAL A 74 18.19 -2.34 -14.18
CA VAL A 74 17.52 -3.19 -15.17
C VAL A 74 18.05 -4.61 -15.06
N GLY A 75 17.14 -5.58 -14.90
CA GLY A 75 17.49 -6.98 -14.66
C GLY A 75 17.33 -7.43 -13.21
N ASP A 76 17.18 -6.52 -12.24
CA ASP A 76 16.93 -6.89 -10.84
C ASP A 76 15.63 -7.68 -10.70
N TYR A 77 15.65 -8.68 -9.82
CA TYR A 77 14.45 -9.48 -9.55
C TYR A 77 13.48 -8.75 -8.64
N VAL A 78 12.22 -8.74 -9.05
CA VAL A 78 11.10 -8.10 -8.35
C VAL A 78 9.92 -9.06 -8.22
N VAL A 79 9.10 -8.84 -7.22
CA VAL A 79 7.86 -9.60 -7.00
C VAL A 79 6.68 -8.68 -7.13
N HIS A 80 5.76 -8.99 -8.03
CA HIS A 80 4.46 -8.35 -8.11
C HIS A 80 3.40 -9.20 -7.41
N MET A 81 2.53 -8.59 -6.63
CA MET A 81 1.52 -9.29 -5.82
C MET A 81 0.64 -10.22 -6.65
N ASP A 82 0.27 -9.80 -7.86
CA ASP A 82 -0.69 -10.51 -8.69
C ASP A 82 0.00 -11.39 -9.76
N HIS A 83 1.24 -11.07 -10.15
CA HIS A 83 1.93 -11.72 -11.28
C HIS A 83 3.16 -12.54 -10.87
N GLY A 84 3.60 -12.43 -9.62
CA GLY A 84 4.75 -13.17 -9.12
C GLY A 84 6.09 -12.55 -9.46
N VAL A 85 7.11 -13.40 -9.57
CA VAL A 85 8.49 -13.01 -9.77
C VAL A 85 8.74 -12.67 -11.24
N GLY A 86 9.28 -11.50 -11.48
CA GLY A 86 9.75 -11.01 -12.77
C GLY A 86 11.05 -10.23 -12.61
N THR A 87 11.51 -9.60 -13.66
CA THR A 87 12.67 -8.71 -13.67
C THR A 87 12.27 -7.28 -13.95
N PHE A 88 12.98 -6.34 -13.32
CA PHE A 88 12.78 -4.93 -13.55
C PHE A 88 13.33 -4.52 -14.92
N GLY A 89 12.49 -3.97 -15.77
CA GLY A 89 12.82 -3.51 -17.12
C GLY A 89 12.97 -2.00 -17.25
N GLY A 90 13.04 -1.28 -16.11
CA GLY A 90 13.19 0.16 -16.08
C GLY A 90 11.88 0.94 -15.95
N LEU A 91 12.01 2.26 -15.85
CA LEU A 91 10.92 3.21 -15.92
C LEU A 91 10.73 3.64 -17.37
N VAL A 92 9.50 3.59 -17.85
CA VAL A 92 9.14 3.99 -19.20
C VAL A 92 7.95 4.94 -19.16
N ARG A 93 7.86 5.82 -20.16
CA ARG A 93 6.71 6.69 -20.34
C ARG A 93 5.78 6.10 -21.38
N VAL A 94 4.52 5.90 -21.00
CA VAL A 94 3.47 5.44 -21.88
C VAL A 94 2.39 6.49 -22.04
N GLN A 95 1.86 6.62 -23.25
CA GLN A 95 0.75 7.50 -23.50
C GLN A 95 -0.54 6.84 -23.04
N LYS A 96 -1.29 7.52 -22.18
CA LYS A 96 -2.62 7.09 -21.74
C LYS A 96 -3.63 8.19 -22.01
N GLY A 97 -4.39 8.05 -23.11
CA GLY A 97 -5.22 9.13 -23.61
C GLY A 97 -4.39 10.34 -24.04
N ASN A 98 -4.70 11.52 -23.50
CA ASN A 98 -3.99 12.77 -23.78
C ASN A 98 -2.82 13.08 -22.83
N SER A 99 -2.49 12.16 -21.91
CA SER A 99 -1.41 12.36 -20.93
C SER A 99 -0.32 11.31 -21.04
N MET A 100 0.93 11.71 -20.80
CA MET A 100 2.07 10.82 -20.63
C MET A 100 2.12 10.36 -19.17
N GLN A 101 2.18 9.06 -18.94
CA GLN A 101 2.27 8.47 -17.61
C GLN A 101 3.57 7.68 -17.49
N GLU A 102 4.29 7.87 -16.39
CA GLU A 102 5.42 7.02 -16.04
C GLU A 102 4.94 5.72 -15.43
N VAL A 103 5.47 4.63 -15.93
CA VAL A 103 5.15 3.27 -15.49
C VAL A 103 6.43 2.45 -15.33
N ILE A 104 6.35 1.45 -14.46
CA ILE A 104 7.40 0.46 -14.26
C ILE A 104 7.18 -0.65 -15.27
N LYS A 105 8.20 -0.97 -16.03
CA LYS A 105 8.22 -2.13 -16.92
C LYS A 105 8.71 -3.35 -16.14
N LEU A 106 7.91 -4.39 -16.07
CA LEU A 106 8.30 -5.69 -15.51
C LEU A 106 8.32 -6.72 -16.64
N ILE A 107 9.37 -7.54 -16.67
CA ILE A 107 9.58 -8.56 -17.70
C ILE A 107 9.44 -9.93 -17.05
N TYR A 108 8.64 -10.78 -17.64
CA TYR A 108 8.33 -12.14 -17.21
C TYR A 108 8.89 -13.18 -18.16
N LYS A 109 8.62 -14.47 -17.89
CA LYS A 109 9.02 -15.56 -18.78
C LYS A 109 8.45 -15.34 -20.17
N ASN A 110 9.18 -15.74 -21.22
CA ASN A 110 8.88 -15.54 -22.63
C ASN A 110 8.87 -14.07 -23.11
N ASN A 111 9.54 -13.18 -22.38
CA ASN A 111 9.55 -11.74 -22.63
C ASN A 111 8.17 -11.06 -22.52
N ASP A 112 7.23 -11.69 -21.84
CA ASP A 112 5.96 -11.05 -21.52
C ASP A 112 6.21 -9.81 -20.64
N VAL A 113 5.50 -8.73 -20.93
CA VAL A 113 5.71 -7.44 -20.25
C VAL A 113 4.45 -7.00 -19.53
N VAL A 114 4.63 -6.53 -18.29
CA VAL A 114 3.58 -5.87 -17.52
C VAL A 114 4.02 -4.45 -17.19
N PHE A 115 3.13 -3.50 -17.45
CA PHE A 115 3.32 -2.10 -17.08
C PHE A 115 2.57 -1.81 -15.78
N VAL A 116 3.29 -1.37 -14.75
CA VAL A 116 2.74 -1.05 -13.43
C VAL A 116 2.82 0.46 -13.24
N SER A 117 1.67 1.09 -12.97
CA SER A 117 1.64 2.52 -12.66
C SER A 117 2.43 2.81 -11.38
N ILE A 118 3.10 3.97 -11.32
CA ILE A 118 3.79 4.44 -10.10
C ILE A 118 2.82 4.49 -8.91
N HIS A 119 1.55 4.80 -9.12
CA HIS A 119 0.53 4.79 -8.07
C HIS A 119 0.26 3.39 -7.50
N SER A 120 0.63 2.34 -8.23
CA SER A 120 0.50 0.92 -7.82
C SER A 120 1.81 0.32 -7.33
N LEU A 121 2.80 1.16 -6.98
CA LEU A 121 4.12 0.73 -6.51
C LEU A 121 4.05 -0.18 -5.27
N HIS A 122 3.03 -0.01 -4.44
CA HIS A 122 2.76 -0.87 -3.28
C HIS A 122 2.54 -2.35 -3.62
N LYS A 123 2.24 -2.65 -4.88
CA LYS A 123 2.10 -4.04 -5.38
C LYS A 123 3.43 -4.68 -5.77
N VAL A 124 4.50 -3.91 -5.83
CA VAL A 124 5.83 -4.40 -6.25
C VAL A 124 6.77 -4.37 -5.05
N SER A 125 7.62 -5.37 -4.93
CA SER A 125 8.64 -5.46 -3.89
C SER A 125 9.93 -6.05 -4.44
N LYS A 126 11.07 -5.71 -3.83
CA LYS A 126 12.35 -6.33 -4.16
C LYS A 126 12.29 -7.82 -3.82
N TYR A 127 12.75 -8.67 -4.74
CA TYR A 127 12.90 -10.08 -4.44
C TYR A 127 13.97 -10.27 -3.37
N LYS A 128 13.62 -11.00 -2.32
CA LYS A 128 14.53 -11.41 -1.25
C LYS A 128 14.59 -12.92 -1.24
N GLY A 129 15.55 -13.49 -1.92
CA GLY A 129 15.81 -14.93 -1.93
C GLY A 129 17.07 -15.31 -1.16
N LYS A 130 17.43 -16.58 -1.18
CA LYS A 130 18.72 -17.02 -0.70
C LYS A 130 19.81 -16.49 -1.61
N GLU A 131 20.89 -16.03 -1.02
CA GLU A 131 22.05 -15.58 -1.78
C GLU A 131 22.58 -16.72 -2.66
N GLY A 132 22.82 -16.42 -3.93
CA GLY A 132 23.44 -17.35 -4.88
C GLY A 132 22.49 -18.12 -5.81
N GLU A 133 21.19 -18.16 -5.54
CA GLU A 133 20.24 -18.85 -6.43
C GLU A 133 19.29 -17.85 -7.11
N PRO A 134 19.33 -17.72 -8.45
CA PRO A 134 18.37 -16.87 -9.16
C PRO A 134 16.96 -17.47 -9.06
N PRO A 135 15.94 -16.64 -8.79
CA PRO A 135 14.57 -17.13 -8.71
C PRO A 135 14.05 -17.59 -10.06
N ARG A 136 13.08 -18.49 -10.02
CA ARG A 136 12.32 -18.83 -11.24
C ARG A 136 11.39 -17.70 -11.59
N ILE A 137 11.57 -17.13 -12.78
CA ILE A 137 10.67 -16.11 -13.32
C ILE A 137 9.33 -16.77 -13.65
N ASN A 138 8.23 -16.15 -13.20
CA ASN A 138 6.89 -16.65 -13.44
C ASN A 138 6.49 -16.45 -14.92
N LYS A 139 5.63 -17.34 -15.41
CA LYS A 139 4.92 -17.17 -16.68
C LYS A 139 3.56 -16.53 -16.39
N LEU A 140 3.22 -15.47 -17.11
CA LEU A 140 1.92 -14.81 -16.97
C LEU A 140 0.78 -15.77 -17.35
N GLY A 141 -0.34 -15.68 -16.63
CA GLY A 141 -1.54 -16.47 -16.91
C GLY A 141 -1.44 -17.98 -16.61
N SER A 142 -0.33 -18.47 -16.06
CA SER A 142 -0.16 -19.91 -15.80
C SER A 142 -0.86 -20.43 -14.55
N GLY A 143 -1.41 -19.56 -13.70
CA GLY A 143 -1.97 -19.92 -12.38
C GLY A 143 -0.95 -20.40 -11.34
N ALA A 144 0.32 -20.59 -11.74
CA ALA A 144 1.37 -21.10 -10.85
C ALA A 144 1.61 -20.20 -9.64
N TRP A 145 1.53 -18.89 -9.81
CA TRP A 145 1.69 -17.92 -8.74
C TRP A 145 0.53 -17.96 -7.75
N GLU A 146 -0.71 -18.05 -8.22
CA GLU A 146 -1.89 -18.18 -7.37
C GLU A 146 -1.82 -19.48 -6.55
N ASN A 147 -1.49 -20.58 -7.18
CA ASN A 147 -1.32 -21.87 -6.50
C ASN A 147 -0.21 -21.81 -5.42
N LEU A 148 0.88 -21.10 -5.70
CA LEU A 148 1.95 -20.92 -4.72
C LEU A 148 1.48 -20.09 -3.52
N LYS A 149 0.74 -19.00 -3.76
CA LYS A 149 0.16 -18.16 -2.71
C LYS A 149 -0.80 -18.96 -1.82
N GLU A 150 -1.70 -19.73 -2.43
CA GLU A 150 -2.67 -20.56 -1.69
C GLU A 150 -1.99 -21.63 -0.83
N ARG A 151 -1.00 -22.34 -1.37
CA ARG A 151 -0.21 -23.32 -0.62
C ARG A 151 0.53 -22.69 0.56
N THR A 152 1.14 -21.52 0.34
CA THR A 152 1.87 -20.79 1.39
C THR A 152 0.91 -20.32 2.48
N LYS A 153 -0.25 -19.80 2.10
CA LYS A 153 -1.30 -19.38 3.03
C LYS A 153 -1.81 -20.54 3.88
N GLY A 154 -1.98 -21.71 3.28
CA GLY A 154 -2.31 -22.96 4.02
C GLY A 154 -1.28 -23.29 5.08
N LYS A 155 0.00 -23.37 4.70
CA LYS A 155 1.10 -23.66 5.63
C LYS A 155 1.19 -22.64 6.78
N ILE A 156 1.01 -21.36 6.51
CA ILE A 156 1.02 -20.30 7.54
C ILE A 156 -0.14 -20.49 8.53
N LYS A 157 -1.33 -20.87 8.05
CA LYS A 157 -2.48 -21.15 8.92
C LYS A 157 -2.21 -22.35 9.84
N ASP A 158 -1.56 -23.39 9.34
CA ASP A 158 -1.21 -24.56 10.13
C ASP A 158 -0.20 -24.22 11.22
N ILE A 159 0.87 -23.49 10.87
CA ILE A 159 1.85 -22.98 11.85
C ILE A 159 1.18 -22.11 12.92
N ALA A 160 0.29 -21.19 12.51
CA ALA A 160 -0.42 -20.33 13.45
C ALA A 160 -1.31 -21.16 14.42
N ARG A 161 -1.96 -22.19 13.91
CA ARG A 161 -2.78 -23.10 14.74
C ARG A 161 -1.94 -23.87 15.77
N ASP A 162 -0.77 -24.34 15.36
CA ASP A 162 0.16 -25.04 16.25
C ASP A 162 0.74 -24.11 17.31
N LEU A 163 1.07 -22.89 16.96
CA LEU A 163 1.49 -21.87 17.92
C LEU A 163 0.40 -21.56 18.95
N ILE A 164 -0.85 -21.39 18.53
CA ILE A 164 -1.98 -21.15 19.43
C ILE A 164 -2.13 -22.32 20.42
N LYS A 165 -2.03 -23.57 19.96
CA LYS A 165 -2.08 -24.76 20.83
C LYS A 165 -0.94 -24.76 21.86
N LEU A 166 0.27 -24.41 21.44
CA LEU A 166 1.44 -24.30 22.33
C LEU A 166 1.24 -23.23 23.42
N TYR A 167 0.71 -22.06 23.04
CA TYR A 167 0.42 -20.99 24.00
C TYR A 167 -0.70 -21.39 24.98
N ALA A 168 -1.77 -22.03 24.49
CA ALA A 168 -2.85 -22.50 25.34
C ALA A 168 -2.35 -23.53 26.37
N LYS A 169 -1.45 -24.45 25.98
CA LYS A 169 -0.85 -25.41 26.89
C LYS A 169 0.00 -24.77 27.98
N ARG A 170 0.79 -23.76 27.61
CA ARG A 170 1.60 -22.98 28.58
C ARG A 170 0.76 -22.26 29.63
N GLN A 171 -0.42 -21.76 29.27
CA GLN A 171 -1.31 -21.09 30.22
C GLN A 171 -1.99 -22.06 31.19
N GLN A 172 -2.10 -23.35 30.84
CA GLN A 172 -2.67 -24.39 31.73
C GLN A 172 -1.64 -24.96 32.70
N GLU A 173 -0.34 -24.75 32.44
CA GLU A 173 0.77 -25.24 33.28
C GLU A 173 1.27 -24.19 34.29
N GLN A 174 0.67 -22.97 34.33
CA GLN A 174 0.89 -21.93 35.33
C GLN A 174 -0.26 -21.87 36.34
#